data_573703b50136e746bbf809c33565c3e8
#
_entry.id   573703b50136e746bbf809c33565c3e8
#
_cell.length_a   1.000
_cell.length_b   1.000
_cell.length_c   1.000
_cell.angle_alpha   90.00
_cell.angle_beta   90.00
_cell.angle_gamma   90.00
#
_symmetry.space_group_name_H-M   'P 1'
#
loop_
_entity.id
_entity.type
_entity.pdbx_description
1 polymer ?
#
loop_
_entity_poly.entity_id
_entity_poly.type
_entity_poly.pdbx_seq_one_letter_code
_entity_poly.pdbx_strand_id
1 'polypeptide(L)'
;MSNRRTWETFEAMRQAAIEGDAQAQCYLGVCFQNGQGVAQDYHEAVKWFRRSAEQNDPVAQCYLGVCYLSGAGVPQEFSEAAKWLREAADQDDPAAQFNLGMLYETGQGVPQNYAEALKWYRESAERGYPSAQFNLGVFYETGQVVPQNFEEAVKWYRAAAEQECAPAQCNLGLCYQTGRGVEQNQQEAVKWFIRAARQGDKTAQHNLGLHYASTETEAEAAIEAAKDTPR
;
A
#
# COMPACT_ATOMS: atom_id res chain seq x y z
N MET A 1 15.70 -9.71 -11.59
CA MET A 1 14.89 -9.26 -12.74
C MET A 1 13.95 -10.39 -13.11
N SER A 2 12.70 -10.32 -12.68
CA SER A 2 11.68 -11.32 -12.99
C SER A 2 11.35 -11.25 -14.47
N ASN A 3 11.60 -12.35 -15.18
CA ASN A 3 11.28 -12.51 -16.61
C ASN A 3 9.75 -12.66 -16.73
N ARG A 4 8.99 -11.52 -16.70
CA ARG A 4 7.55 -11.56 -16.92
C ARG A 4 7.28 -12.04 -18.34
N ARG A 5 6.76 -13.26 -18.47
CA ARG A 5 6.24 -13.73 -19.76
C ARG A 5 5.10 -12.81 -20.18
N THR A 6 5.19 -12.30 -21.40
CA THR A 6 4.11 -11.54 -22.04
C THR A 6 3.37 -12.49 -22.98
N TRP A 7 2.07 -12.70 -22.74
CA TRP A 7 1.21 -13.41 -23.68
C TRP A 7 0.66 -12.42 -24.71
N GLU A 8 0.71 -12.79 -25.99
CA GLU A 8 0.26 -11.92 -27.07
C GLU A 8 -1.27 -11.71 -27.04
N THR A 9 -2.03 -12.65 -26.47
CA THR A 9 -3.50 -12.58 -26.38
C THR A 9 -4.00 -13.15 -25.06
N PHE A 10 -5.21 -12.75 -24.67
CA PHE A 10 -5.91 -13.30 -23.49
C PHE A 10 -6.09 -14.82 -23.62
N GLU A 11 -6.46 -15.31 -24.82
CA GLU A 11 -6.64 -16.76 -25.06
C GLU A 11 -5.35 -17.55 -24.90
N ALA A 12 -4.23 -17.02 -25.37
CA ALA A 12 -2.91 -17.65 -25.17
C ALA A 12 -2.55 -17.75 -23.68
N MET A 13 -2.80 -16.69 -22.91
CA MET A 13 -2.59 -16.66 -21.46
C MET A 13 -3.52 -17.66 -20.76
N ARG A 14 -4.80 -17.68 -21.12
CA ARG A 14 -5.78 -18.63 -20.58
C ARG A 14 -5.39 -20.08 -20.86
N GLN A 15 -4.92 -20.37 -22.07
CA GLN A 15 -4.46 -21.70 -22.42
C GLN A 15 -3.22 -22.11 -21.60
N ALA A 16 -2.25 -21.22 -21.44
CA ALA A 16 -1.08 -21.47 -20.58
C ALA A 16 -1.48 -21.73 -19.12
N ALA A 17 -2.45 -21.00 -18.59
CA ALA A 17 -2.98 -21.24 -17.25
C ALA A 17 -3.62 -22.62 -17.10
N ILE A 18 -4.37 -23.07 -18.10
CA ILE A 18 -4.98 -24.42 -18.15
C ILE A 18 -3.89 -25.50 -18.23
N GLU A 19 -2.80 -25.24 -18.95
CA GLU A 19 -1.65 -26.13 -19.09
C GLU A 19 -0.75 -26.17 -17.85
N GLY A 20 -1.00 -25.30 -16.85
CA GLY A 20 -0.35 -25.35 -15.56
C GLY A 20 0.71 -24.26 -15.33
N ASP A 21 0.89 -23.30 -16.25
CA ASP A 21 1.83 -22.19 -16.02
C ASP A 21 1.38 -21.32 -14.83
N ALA A 22 2.20 -21.26 -13.77
CA ALA A 22 1.87 -20.56 -12.54
C ALA A 22 1.63 -19.07 -12.75
N GLN A 23 2.47 -18.39 -13.55
CA GLN A 23 2.29 -16.95 -13.82
C GLN A 23 0.99 -16.68 -14.59
N ALA A 24 0.67 -17.53 -15.57
CA ALA A 24 -0.58 -17.42 -16.31
C ALA A 24 -1.79 -17.66 -15.41
N GLN A 25 -1.73 -18.62 -14.48
CA GLN A 25 -2.77 -18.86 -13.47
C GLN A 25 -2.96 -17.66 -12.57
N CYS A 26 -1.89 -17.07 -12.03
CA CYS A 26 -1.97 -15.84 -11.24
C CYS A 26 -2.64 -14.70 -12.04
N TYR A 27 -2.21 -14.48 -13.28
CA TYR A 27 -2.79 -13.46 -14.16
C TYR A 27 -4.28 -13.71 -14.47
N LEU A 28 -4.65 -14.95 -14.71
CA LEU A 28 -6.05 -15.31 -14.93
C LEU A 28 -6.90 -15.07 -13.69
N GLY A 29 -6.34 -15.33 -12.50
CA GLY A 29 -6.97 -14.95 -11.23
C GLY A 29 -7.22 -13.45 -11.14
N VAL A 30 -6.24 -12.60 -11.51
CA VAL A 30 -6.39 -11.14 -11.58
C VAL A 30 -7.45 -10.73 -12.61
N CYS A 31 -7.52 -11.41 -13.76
CA CYS A 31 -8.55 -11.15 -14.76
C CYS A 31 -9.97 -11.41 -14.20
N PHE A 32 -10.18 -12.51 -13.49
CA PHE A 32 -11.46 -12.79 -12.82
C PHE A 32 -11.76 -11.81 -11.69
N GLN A 33 -10.75 -11.42 -10.91
CA GLN A 33 -10.91 -10.44 -9.84
C GLN A 33 -11.39 -9.08 -10.37
N ASN A 34 -10.87 -8.64 -11.52
CA ASN A 34 -11.11 -7.30 -12.07
C ASN A 34 -12.17 -7.28 -13.20
N GLY A 35 -12.63 -8.43 -13.67
CA GLY A 35 -13.51 -8.51 -14.83
C GLY A 35 -12.82 -8.19 -16.16
N GLN A 36 -11.51 -8.47 -16.28
CA GLN A 36 -10.72 -8.16 -17.47
C GLN A 36 -10.76 -9.31 -18.49
N GLY A 37 -11.49 -9.13 -19.58
CA GLY A 37 -11.68 -10.16 -20.61
C GLY A 37 -12.63 -11.30 -20.22
N VAL A 38 -13.10 -11.31 -18.98
CA VAL A 38 -14.08 -12.26 -18.41
C VAL A 38 -15.03 -11.51 -17.47
N ALA A 39 -16.19 -12.10 -17.16
CA ALA A 39 -17.03 -11.57 -16.10
C ALA A 39 -16.29 -11.63 -14.74
N GLN A 40 -16.44 -10.60 -13.92
CA GLN A 40 -15.85 -10.57 -12.58
C GLN A 40 -16.40 -11.73 -11.73
N ASP A 41 -15.50 -12.52 -11.15
CA ASP A 41 -15.82 -13.64 -10.27
C ASP A 41 -14.70 -13.89 -9.27
N TYR A 42 -14.92 -13.48 -8.02
CA TYR A 42 -13.94 -13.66 -6.94
C TYR A 42 -13.73 -15.14 -6.56
N HIS A 43 -14.74 -16.00 -6.72
CA HIS A 43 -14.57 -17.43 -6.45
C HIS A 43 -13.66 -18.09 -7.49
N GLU A 44 -13.84 -17.76 -8.76
CA GLU A 44 -12.93 -18.23 -9.81
C GLU A 44 -11.53 -17.64 -9.62
N ALA A 45 -11.41 -16.34 -9.28
CA ALA A 45 -10.13 -15.71 -8.99
C ALA A 45 -9.35 -16.48 -7.93
N VAL A 46 -9.98 -16.81 -6.80
CA VAL A 46 -9.37 -17.58 -5.72
C VAL A 46 -8.92 -18.97 -6.15
N LYS A 47 -9.69 -19.66 -7.00
CA LYS A 47 -9.28 -20.99 -7.51
C LYS A 47 -7.98 -20.89 -8.33
N TRP A 48 -7.86 -19.84 -9.17
CA TRP A 48 -6.67 -19.65 -9.97
C TRP A 48 -5.48 -19.17 -9.13
N PHE A 49 -5.69 -18.26 -8.19
CA PHE A 49 -4.64 -17.86 -7.25
C PHE A 49 -4.13 -19.05 -6.44
N ARG A 50 -5.02 -19.93 -5.96
CA ARG A 50 -4.61 -21.13 -5.20
C ARG A 50 -3.75 -22.07 -6.04
N ARG A 51 -4.13 -22.36 -7.29
CA ARG A 51 -3.33 -23.21 -8.18
C ARG A 51 -1.92 -22.66 -8.42
N SER A 52 -1.81 -21.35 -8.59
CA SER A 52 -0.53 -20.67 -8.76
C SER A 52 0.27 -20.64 -7.45
N ALA A 53 -0.38 -20.34 -6.32
CA ALA A 53 0.23 -20.28 -4.99
C ALA A 53 0.79 -21.64 -4.55
N GLU A 54 0.10 -22.74 -4.86
CA GLU A 54 0.54 -24.12 -4.62
C GLU A 54 1.78 -24.50 -5.45
N GLN A 55 2.07 -23.76 -6.52
CA GLN A 55 3.32 -23.85 -7.29
C GLN A 55 4.40 -22.87 -6.78
N ASN A 56 4.21 -22.30 -5.59
CA ASN A 56 5.14 -21.40 -4.94
C ASN A 56 5.34 -20.04 -5.65
N ASP A 57 4.32 -19.54 -6.37
CA ASP A 57 4.35 -18.18 -6.93
C ASP A 57 4.03 -17.16 -5.81
N PRO A 58 4.99 -16.28 -5.44
CA PRO A 58 4.79 -15.37 -4.30
C PRO A 58 3.70 -14.31 -4.55
N VAL A 59 3.50 -13.92 -5.81
CA VAL A 59 2.46 -12.95 -6.17
C VAL A 59 1.08 -13.56 -5.95
N ALA A 60 0.89 -14.82 -6.37
CA ALA A 60 -0.37 -15.53 -6.16
C ALA A 60 -0.61 -15.84 -4.68
N GLN A 61 0.44 -16.20 -3.93
CA GLN A 61 0.35 -16.39 -2.47
C GLN A 61 -0.09 -15.09 -1.78
N CYS A 62 0.46 -13.94 -2.18
CA CYS A 62 0.03 -12.64 -1.67
C CYS A 62 -1.45 -12.36 -2.01
N TYR A 63 -1.88 -12.54 -3.27
CA TYR A 63 -3.29 -12.36 -3.65
C TYR A 63 -4.23 -13.29 -2.88
N LEU A 64 -3.86 -14.55 -2.72
CA LEU A 64 -4.66 -15.51 -1.96
C LEU A 64 -4.77 -15.11 -0.49
N GLY A 65 -3.67 -14.66 0.12
CA GLY A 65 -3.65 -14.09 1.47
C GLY A 65 -4.59 -12.89 1.60
N VAL A 66 -4.58 -11.97 0.65
CA VAL A 66 -5.47 -10.79 0.62
C VAL A 66 -6.95 -11.21 0.42
N CYS A 67 -7.22 -12.25 -0.35
CA CYS A 67 -8.58 -12.80 -0.47
C CYS A 67 -9.09 -13.32 0.88
N TYR A 68 -8.26 -14.00 1.67
CA TYR A 68 -8.62 -14.44 3.02
C TYR A 68 -8.73 -13.29 4.01
N LEU A 69 -7.94 -12.20 3.86
CA LEU A 69 -8.07 -10.98 4.67
C LEU A 69 -9.42 -10.29 4.47
N SER A 70 -9.86 -10.21 3.22
CA SER A 70 -11.06 -9.45 2.84
C SER A 70 -12.34 -10.28 2.81
N GLY A 71 -12.23 -11.62 2.75
CA GLY A 71 -13.37 -12.51 2.49
C GLY A 71 -13.85 -12.48 1.02
N ALA A 72 -12.99 -12.01 0.09
CA ALA A 72 -13.35 -11.95 -1.32
C ALA A 72 -13.21 -13.32 -1.98
N GLY A 73 -14.33 -13.95 -2.34
CA GLY A 73 -14.38 -15.28 -2.97
C GLY A 73 -14.10 -16.46 -2.04
N VAL A 74 -13.79 -16.20 -0.78
CA VAL A 74 -13.65 -17.20 0.31
C VAL A 74 -14.15 -16.58 1.61
N PRO A 75 -14.53 -17.36 2.62
CA PRO A 75 -14.78 -16.83 3.96
C PRO A 75 -13.53 -16.12 4.50
N GLN A 76 -13.73 -14.99 5.19
CA GLN A 76 -12.64 -14.28 5.84
C GLN A 76 -12.00 -15.17 6.90
N GLU A 77 -10.68 -15.35 6.81
CA GLU A 77 -9.93 -16.17 7.76
C GLU A 77 -8.49 -15.63 7.92
N PHE A 78 -8.28 -14.88 8.99
CA PHE A 78 -6.99 -14.19 9.23
C PHE A 78 -5.82 -15.16 9.45
N SER A 79 -6.06 -16.35 10.01
CA SER A 79 -5.02 -17.36 10.20
C SER A 79 -4.53 -17.95 8.87
N GLU A 80 -5.44 -18.22 7.93
CA GLU A 80 -5.08 -18.65 6.57
C GLU A 80 -4.40 -17.51 5.80
N ALA A 81 -4.90 -16.27 5.94
CA ALA A 81 -4.25 -15.11 5.36
C ALA A 81 -2.79 -14.99 5.83
N ALA A 82 -2.54 -15.11 7.15
CA ALA A 82 -1.20 -15.02 7.72
C ALA A 82 -0.26 -16.10 7.18
N LYS A 83 -0.73 -17.33 6.94
CA LYS A 83 0.09 -18.41 6.36
C LYS A 83 0.53 -18.06 4.93
N TRP A 84 -0.41 -17.74 4.06
CA TRP A 84 -0.11 -17.43 2.66
C TRP A 84 0.74 -16.17 2.50
N LEU A 85 0.43 -15.13 3.30
CA LEU A 85 1.23 -13.91 3.32
C LEU A 85 2.66 -14.15 3.82
N ARG A 86 2.85 -15.05 4.80
CA ARG A 86 4.19 -15.42 5.27
C ARG A 86 4.99 -16.11 4.19
N GLU A 87 4.40 -17.09 3.48
CA GLU A 87 5.08 -17.77 2.38
C GLU A 87 5.52 -16.80 1.29
N ALA A 88 4.69 -15.82 0.94
CA ALA A 88 5.06 -14.78 -0.02
C ALA A 88 6.10 -13.80 0.55
N ALA A 89 5.97 -13.40 1.82
CA ALA A 89 6.88 -12.47 2.49
C ALA A 89 8.29 -13.04 2.64
N ASP A 90 8.41 -14.33 2.92
CA ASP A 90 9.69 -15.06 2.98
C ASP A 90 10.36 -15.18 1.59
N GLN A 91 9.61 -14.94 0.52
CA GLN A 91 10.10 -14.83 -0.86
C GLN A 91 10.28 -13.36 -1.30
N ASP A 92 10.37 -12.44 -0.36
CA ASP A 92 10.62 -11.03 -0.61
C ASP A 92 9.51 -10.26 -1.34
N ASP A 93 8.25 -10.75 -1.35
CA ASP A 93 7.13 -9.98 -1.88
C ASP A 93 6.79 -8.80 -0.95
N PRO A 94 6.96 -7.54 -1.41
CA PRO A 94 6.83 -6.38 -0.53
C PRO A 94 5.39 -6.12 -0.09
N ALA A 95 4.40 -6.49 -0.89
CA ALA A 95 2.99 -6.34 -0.51
C ALA A 95 2.61 -7.37 0.55
N ALA A 96 3.10 -8.60 0.45
CA ALA A 96 2.90 -9.62 1.46
C ALA A 96 3.60 -9.25 2.78
N GLN A 97 4.83 -8.74 2.74
CA GLN A 97 5.54 -8.24 3.91
C GLN A 97 4.76 -7.13 4.62
N PHE A 98 4.23 -6.17 3.88
CA PHE A 98 3.38 -5.12 4.44
C PHE A 98 2.12 -5.69 5.10
N ASN A 99 1.37 -6.56 4.42
CA ASN A 99 0.15 -7.14 4.97
C ASN A 99 0.44 -8.03 6.19
N LEU A 100 1.54 -8.77 6.20
CA LEU A 100 1.95 -9.56 7.35
C LEU A 100 2.34 -8.66 8.54
N GLY A 101 3.03 -7.55 8.30
CA GLY A 101 3.30 -6.51 9.29
C GLY A 101 2.01 -5.98 9.92
N MET A 102 1.00 -5.71 9.11
CA MET A 102 -0.32 -5.25 9.58
C MET A 102 -1.04 -6.31 10.45
N LEU A 103 -0.94 -7.59 10.09
CA LEU A 103 -1.49 -8.67 10.91
C LEU A 103 -0.82 -8.76 12.28
N TYR A 104 0.51 -8.61 12.34
CA TYR A 104 1.23 -8.55 13.62
C TYR A 104 0.91 -7.30 14.43
N GLU A 105 0.72 -6.14 13.78
CA GLU A 105 0.36 -4.90 14.45
C GLU A 105 -1.03 -5.00 15.10
N THR A 106 -2.00 -5.63 14.41
CA THR A 106 -3.38 -5.73 14.87
C THR A 106 -3.68 -6.97 15.70
N GLY A 107 -2.82 -8.00 15.65
CA GLY A 107 -3.07 -9.29 16.31
C GLY A 107 -4.13 -10.14 15.61
N GLN A 108 -4.39 -9.89 14.31
CA GLN A 108 -5.37 -10.64 13.53
C GLN A 108 -4.73 -11.89 12.92
N GLY A 109 -5.22 -13.07 13.29
CA GLY A 109 -4.72 -14.36 12.81
C GLY A 109 -3.35 -14.77 13.35
N VAL A 110 -2.64 -13.86 14.00
CA VAL A 110 -1.36 -14.07 14.70
C VAL A 110 -1.39 -13.32 16.04
N PRO A 111 -0.62 -13.73 17.05
CA PRO A 111 -0.47 -12.96 18.27
C PRO A 111 0.10 -11.56 17.97
N GLN A 112 -0.50 -10.52 18.56
CA GLN A 112 -0.04 -9.14 18.37
C GLN A 112 1.44 -9.01 18.77
N ASN A 113 2.25 -8.44 17.90
CA ASN A 113 3.67 -8.23 18.12
C ASN A 113 4.19 -7.04 17.29
N TYR A 114 4.33 -5.90 17.93
CA TYR A 114 4.81 -4.68 17.25
C TYR A 114 6.28 -4.77 16.77
N ALA A 115 7.12 -5.62 17.41
CA ALA A 115 8.49 -5.82 16.96
C ALA A 115 8.54 -6.61 15.64
N GLU A 116 7.71 -7.65 15.52
CA GLU A 116 7.54 -8.37 14.25
C GLU A 116 6.90 -7.45 13.18
N ALA A 117 5.88 -6.67 13.53
CA ALA A 117 5.28 -5.69 12.62
C ALA A 117 6.32 -4.73 12.05
N LEU A 118 7.13 -4.14 12.92
CA LEU A 118 8.21 -3.23 12.53
C LEU A 118 9.23 -3.90 11.60
N LYS A 119 9.61 -5.15 11.90
CA LYS A 119 10.54 -5.91 11.05
C LYS A 119 9.98 -6.05 9.64
N TRP A 120 8.74 -6.53 9.50
CA TRP A 120 8.12 -6.75 8.22
C TRP A 120 7.84 -5.43 7.45
N TYR A 121 7.43 -4.37 8.15
CA TYR A 121 7.31 -3.05 7.53
C TYR A 121 8.65 -2.52 7.03
N ARG A 122 9.75 -2.73 7.77
CA ARG A 122 11.09 -2.31 7.33
C ARG A 122 11.51 -3.04 6.07
N GLU A 123 11.39 -4.37 6.03
CA GLU A 123 11.73 -5.16 4.85
C GLU A 123 10.93 -4.74 3.62
N SER A 124 9.63 -4.51 3.78
CA SER A 124 8.75 -4.00 2.72
C SER A 124 9.12 -2.58 2.28
N ALA A 125 9.41 -1.68 3.23
CA ALA A 125 9.77 -0.29 2.97
C ALA A 125 11.10 -0.16 2.22
N GLU A 126 12.10 -0.98 2.57
CA GLU A 126 13.41 -1.05 1.90
C GLU A 126 13.27 -1.54 0.44
N ARG A 127 12.23 -2.34 0.15
CA ARG A 127 11.86 -2.74 -1.23
C ARG A 127 10.99 -1.71 -1.95
N GLY A 128 10.76 -0.57 -1.31
CA GLY A 128 10.08 0.58 -1.92
C GLY A 128 8.56 0.56 -1.82
N TYR A 129 7.94 -0.29 -0.99
CA TYR A 129 6.49 -0.33 -0.87
C TYR A 129 5.97 0.92 -0.12
N PRO A 130 5.15 1.80 -0.76
CA PRO A 130 4.83 3.11 -0.20
C PRO A 130 4.09 3.07 1.14
N SER A 131 3.13 2.14 1.30
CA SER A 131 2.37 2.02 2.55
C SER A 131 3.25 1.54 3.71
N ALA A 132 4.24 0.68 3.43
CA ALA A 132 5.19 0.24 4.45
C ALA A 132 6.16 1.37 4.84
N GLN A 133 6.62 2.17 3.87
CA GLN A 133 7.43 3.36 4.14
C GLN A 133 6.66 4.35 5.02
N PHE A 134 5.39 4.59 4.72
CA PHE A 134 4.54 5.42 5.57
C PHE A 134 4.44 4.87 7.00
N ASN A 135 4.10 3.59 7.18
CA ASN A 135 3.98 2.99 8.51
C ASN A 135 5.31 3.00 9.27
N LEU A 136 6.44 2.75 8.59
CA LEU A 136 7.75 2.85 9.20
C LEU A 136 8.05 4.28 9.68
N GLY A 137 7.66 5.29 8.91
CA GLY A 137 7.71 6.69 9.33
C GLY A 137 6.90 6.95 10.59
N VAL A 138 5.69 6.38 10.70
CA VAL A 138 4.84 6.49 11.91
C VAL A 138 5.50 5.83 13.12
N PHE A 139 6.15 4.68 12.98
CA PHE A 139 6.89 4.03 14.08
C PHE A 139 8.03 4.93 14.61
N TYR A 140 8.78 5.58 13.72
CA TYR A 140 9.81 6.52 14.13
C TYR A 140 9.24 7.82 14.72
N GLU A 141 8.12 8.32 14.19
CA GLU A 141 7.46 9.52 14.72
C GLU A 141 6.90 9.29 16.14
N THR A 142 6.28 8.14 16.38
CA THR A 142 5.65 7.84 17.67
C THR A 142 6.62 7.32 18.72
N GLY A 143 7.75 6.75 18.31
CA GLY A 143 8.68 6.09 19.21
C GLY A 143 8.18 4.73 19.72
N GLN A 144 7.21 4.14 19.03
CA GLN A 144 6.71 2.82 19.38
C GLN A 144 7.70 1.75 18.91
N VAL A 145 8.20 0.92 19.84
CA VAL A 145 9.17 -0.16 19.59
C VAL A 145 10.60 0.34 19.28
N VAL A 146 10.74 1.47 18.62
CA VAL A 146 12.02 2.13 18.33
C VAL A 146 12.10 3.48 19.05
N PRO A 147 13.28 4.00 19.37
CA PRO A 147 13.39 5.37 19.88
C PRO A 147 12.78 6.36 18.88
N GLN A 148 12.02 7.33 19.41
CA GLN A 148 11.45 8.40 18.58
C GLN A 148 12.56 9.14 17.81
N ASN A 149 12.36 9.30 16.52
CA ASN A 149 13.29 9.98 15.62
C ASN A 149 12.55 10.65 14.47
N PHE A 150 12.30 11.95 14.60
CA PHE A 150 11.58 12.71 13.58
C PHE A 150 12.34 12.85 12.26
N GLU A 151 13.67 12.84 12.28
CA GLU A 151 14.48 12.90 11.06
C GLU A 151 14.30 11.61 10.23
N GLU A 152 14.37 10.45 10.89
CA GLU A 152 14.09 9.17 10.23
C GLU A 152 12.62 9.09 9.76
N ALA A 153 11.66 9.58 10.56
CA ALA A 153 10.26 9.64 10.13
C ALA A 153 10.09 10.44 8.84
N VAL A 154 10.71 11.62 8.76
CA VAL A 154 10.68 12.49 7.56
C VAL A 154 11.29 11.80 6.34
N LYS A 155 12.38 11.06 6.47
CA LYS A 155 12.99 10.30 5.36
C LYS A 155 11.99 9.30 4.78
N TRP A 156 11.33 8.51 5.64
CA TRP A 156 10.38 7.51 5.22
C TRP A 156 9.07 8.12 4.68
N TYR A 157 8.57 9.18 5.30
CA TYR A 157 7.42 9.92 4.76
C TYR A 157 7.72 10.50 3.39
N ARG A 158 8.93 11.06 3.18
CA ARG A 158 9.34 11.59 1.87
C ARG A 158 9.37 10.49 0.81
N ALA A 159 9.98 9.34 1.12
CA ALA A 159 10.05 8.21 0.21
C ALA A 159 8.67 7.72 -0.22
N ALA A 160 7.70 7.65 0.71
CA ALA A 160 6.32 7.30 0.40
C ALA A 160 5.57 8.42 -0.34
N ALA A 161 5.78 9.68 0.05
CA ALA A 161 5.11 10.86 -0.52
C ALA A 161 5.48 11.08 -1.99
N GLU A 162 6.73 10.82 -2.36
CA GLU A 162 7.22 10.86 -3.74
C GLU A 162 6.57 9.80 -4.64
N GLN A 163 6.08 8.72 -4.04
CA GLN A 163 5.30 7.66 -4.70
C GLN A 163 3.78 7.87 -4.59
N GLU A 164 3.34 9.12 -4.42
CA GLU A 164 1.93 9.52 -4.37
C GLU A 164 1.13 8.90 -3.20
N CYS A 165 1.77 8.52 -2.09
CA CYS A 165 1.08 8.09 -0.88
C CYS A 165 0.48 9.31 -0.16
N ALA A 166 -0.83 9.53 -0.28
CA ALA A 166 -1.50 10.71 0.25
C ALA A 166 -1.34 10.89 1.77
N PRO A 167 -1.46 9.85 2.64
CA PRO A 167 -1.17 10.00 4.06
C PRO A 167 0.27 10.45 4.36
N ALA A 168 1.25 9.94 3.59
CA ALA A 168 2.64 10.33 3.75
C ALA A 168 2.88 11.78 3.29
N GLN A 169 2.23 12.22 2.21
CA GLN A 169 2.27 13.61 1.76
C GLN A 169 1.70 14.55 2.84
N CYS A 170 0.58 14.17 3.45
CA CYS A 170 -0.03 14.94 4.55
C CYS A 170 0.93 15.04 5.75
N ASN A 171 1.48 13.91 6.22
CA ASN A 171 2.40 13.89 7.36
C ASN A 171 3.70 14.65 7.08
N LEU A 172 4.24 14.54 5.87
CA LEU A 172 5.41 15.32 5.46
C LEU A 172 5.11 16.83 5.45
N GLY A 173 3.91 17.23 5.01
CA GLY A 173 3.42 18.59 5.12
C GLY A 173 3.38 19.08 6.56
N LEU A 174 2.88 18.27 7.50
CA LEU A 174 2.87 18.57 8.93
C LEU A 174 4.30 18.69 9.50
N CYS A 175 5.22 17.84 9.07
CA CYS A 175 6.64 17.96 9.47
C CYS A 175 7.23 19.29 9.04
N TYR A 176 7.02 19.73 7.80
CA TYR A 176 7.46 21.04 7.34
C TYR A 176 6.75 22.21 8.04
N GLN A 177 5.46 22.07 8.32
CA GLN A 177 4.70 23.11 9.02
C GLN A 177 5.19 23.32 10.44
N THR A 178 5.60 22.26 11.12
CA THR A 178 5.98 22.30 12.55
C THR A 178 7.49 22.34 12.79
N GLY A 179 8.31 22.07 11.76
CA GLY A 179 9.76 21.95 11.90
C GLY A 179 10.20 20.65 12.60
N ARG A 180 9.37 19.59 12.59
CA ARG A 180 9.71 18.29 13.20
C ARG A 180 10.54 17.45 12.25
N GLY A 181 11.78 17.16 12.60
CA GLY A 181 12.70 16.36 11.80
C GLY A 181 13.17 17.00 10.49
N VAL A 182 12.77 18.24 10.23
CA VAL A 182 13.13 19.03 9.06
C VAL A 182 13.05 20.52 9.41
N GLU A 183 13.79 21.36 8.72
CA GLU A 183 13.67 22.82 8.88
C GLU A 183 12.24 23.27 8.54
N GLN A 184 11.67 24.10 9.40
CA GLN A 184 10.32 24.62 9.21
C GLN A 184 10.20 25.40 7.89
N ASN A 185 9.25 25.02 7.06
CA ASN A 185 9.04 25.65 5.76
C ASN A 185 7.56 25.59 5.36
N GLN A 186 6.86 26.71 5.54
CA GLN A 186 5.43 26.81 5.27
C GLN A 186 5.08 26.60 3.80
N GLN A 187 5.95 27.07 2.89
CA GLN A 187 5.70 26.89 1.44
C GLN A 187 5.79 25.43 1.04
N GLU A 188 6.77 24.69 1.54
CA GLU A 188 6.87 23.24 1.32
C GLU A 188 5.70 22.49 1.96
N ALA A 189 5.27 22.87 3.18
CA ALA A 189 4.10 22.29 3.81
C ALA A 189 2.86 22.40 2.92
N VAL A 190 2.58 23.58 2.39
CA VAL A 190 1.45 23.83 1.50
C VAL A 190 1.53 23.00 0.21
N LYS A 191 2.71 22.87 -0.41
CA LYS A 191 2.89 22.03 -1.60
C LYS A 191 2.50 20.58 -1.34
N TRP A 192 2.92 20.01 -0.22
CA TRP A 192 2.62 18.65 0.15
C TRP A 192 1.14 18.46 0.52
N PHE A 193 0.55 19.42 1.26
CA PHE A 193 -0.89 19.40 1.53
C PHE A 193 -1.73 19.46 0.25
N ILE A 194 -1.34 20.28 -0.75
CA ILE A 194 -2.05 20.33 -2.04
C ILE A 194 -2.02 18.97 -2.73
N ARG A 195 -0.86 18.27 -2.76
CA ARG A 195 -0.76 16.93 -3.37
C ARG A 195 -1.66 15.92 -2.66
N ALA A 196 -1.64 15.87 -1.34
CA ALA A 196 -2.51 14.99 -0.55
C ALA A 196 -4.01 15.33 -0.72
N ALA A 197 -4.36 16.63 -0.69
CA ALA A 197 -5.73 17.09 -0.83
C ALA A 197 -6.35 16.75 -2.21
N ARG A 198 -5.55 16.80 -3.28
CA ARG A 198 -5.96 16.36 -4.63
C ARG A 198 -6.34 14.88 -4.68
N GLN A 199 -5.77 14.07 -3.81
CA GLN A 199 -6.09 12.65 -3.66
C GLN A 199 -7.24 12.40 -2.68
N GLY A 200 -7.85 13.47 -2.14
CA GLY A 200 -9.00 13.40 -1.25
C GLY A 200 -8.64 13.29 0.24
N ASP A 201 -7.37 13.51 0.63
CA ASP A 201 -6.98 13.51 2.04
C ASP A 201 -7.67 14.67 2.80
N LYS A 202 -8.55 14.33 3.73
CA LYS A 202 -9.37 15.31 4.47
C LYS A 202 -8.54 16.14 5.44
N THR A 203 -7.49 15.57 6.02
CA THR A 203 -6.60 16.27 6.94
C THR A 203 -5.80 17.33 6.21
N ALA A 204 -5.28 17.00 5.04
CA ALA A 204 -4.60 17.96 4.18
C ALA A 204 -5.52 19.07 3.70
N GLN A 205 -6.77 18.75 3.31
CA GLN A 205 -7.78 19.75 2.94
C GLN A 205 -8.08 20.71 4.10
N HIS A 206 -8.21 20.19 5.33
CA HIS A 206 -8.41 21.01 6.52
C HIS A 206 -7.21 21.92 6.80
N ASN A 207 -5.98 21.39 6.74
CA ASN A 207 -4.77 22.18 6.98
C ASN A 207 -4.56 23.29 5.95
N LEU A 208 -4.92 23.04 4.69
CA LEU A 208 -4.96 24.09 3.66
C LEU A 208 -6.01 25.16 3.99
N GLY A 209 -7.22 24.77 4.40
CA GLY A 209 -8.26 25.71 4.82
C GLY A 209 -7.81 26.63 5.96
N LEU A 210 -7.12 26.11 6.97
CA LEU A 210 -6.56 26.90 8.06
C LEU A 210 -5.45 27.85 7.58
N HIS A 211 -4.59 27.37 6.68
CA HIS A 211 -3.52 28.20 6.13
C HIS A 211 -4.10 29.39 5.36
N TYR A 212 -5.08 29.15 4.51
CA TYR A 212 -5.67 30.18 3.67
C TYR A 212 -6.69 31.08 4.41
N ALA A 213 -7.35 30.62 5.46
CA ALA A 213 -8.18 31.47 6.31
C ALA A 213 -7.38 32.58 7.00
N SER A 214 -6.07 32.42 7.14
CA SER A 214 -5.16 33.47 7.61
C SER A 214 -4.69 34.45 6.51
N THR A 215 -5.00 34.16 5.23
CA THR A 215 -4.65 34.97 4.04
C THR A 215 -5.87 35.04 3.11
N GLU A 216 -6.77 35.99 3.37
CA GLU A 216 -8.15 36.06 2.82
C GLU A 216 -8.30 36.09 1.27
N THR A 217 -7.22 36.14 0.50
CA THR A 217 -7.28 36.34 -0.96
C THR A 217 -6.83 35.15 -1.82
N GLU A 218 -6.14 34.15 -1.27
CA GLU A 218 -5.60 33.02 -2.07
C GLU A 218 -6.29 31.68 -1.78
N ALA A 219 -7.14 31.62 -0.75
CA ALA A 219 -7.78 30.40 -0.27
C ALA A 219 -8.78 29.81 -1.26
N GLU A 220 -9.63 30.64 -1.83
CA GLU A 220 -10.68 30.19 -2.76
C GLU A 220 -10.11 29.66 -4.06
N ALA A 221 -9.06 30.31 -4.59
CA ALA A 221 -8.44 29.92 -5.85
C ALA A 221 -7.70 28.58 -5.77
N ALA A 222 -7.06 28.25 -4.64
CA ALA A 222 -6.33 26.99 -4.48
C ALA A 222 -7.26 25.81 -4.19
N ILE A 223 -8.37 26.03 -3.48
CA ILE A 223 -9.41 25.01 -3.25
C ILE A 223 -10.18 24.73 -4.55
N GLU A 224 -10.46 25.74 -5.35
CA GLU A 224 -11.13 25.60 -6.64
C GLU A 224 -10.22 24.88 -7.66
N ALA A 225 -8.94 25.23 -7.72
CA ALA A 225 -7.96 24.53 -8.55
C ALA A 225 -7.74 23.06 -8.15
N ALA A 226 -7.98 22.70 -6.90
CA ALA A 226 -7.93 21.31 -6.42
C ALA A 226 -9.18 20.50 -6.84
N LYS A 227 -10.29 21.15 -7.16
CA LYS A 227 -11.55 20.51 -7.61
C LYS A 227 -11.60 20.31 -9.14
N ASP A 228 -10.93 21.16 -9.92
CA ASP A 228 -11.04 21.20 -11.38
C ASP A 228 -10.04 20.33 -12.15
N THR A 229 -9.35 19.38 -11.51
CA THR A 229 -8.49 18.43 -12.22
C THR A 229 -9.32 17.20 -12.62
N PRO A 230 -9.57 16.95 -13.92
CA PRO A 230 -10.28 15.75 -14.36
C PRO A 230 -9.50 14.49 -13.99
N ARG A 231 -10.26 13.47 -13.58
CA ARG A 231 -9.80 12.10 -13.26
C ARG A 231 -9.24 11.39 -14.49
#